data_ab8aed6988eed2424433c56f8b769e84
#
_entry.id   ab8aed6988eed2424433c56f8b769e84
#
_cell.length_a   1.000
_cell.length_b   1.000
_cell.length_c   1.000
_cell.angle_alpha   90.00
_cell.angle_beta   90.00
_cell.angle_gamma   90.00
#
_symmetry.space_group_name_H-M   'P 1'
#
loop_
_entity.id
_entity.type
_entity.pdbx_description
1 polymer ?
#
loop_
_entity_poly.entity_id
_entity_poly.type
_entity_poly.pdbx_seq_one_letter_code
_entity_poly.pdbx_strand_id
1 'polypeptide(L)'
;MPPQPLETQVPIKGQVGDDESIFHKHGQLSHYFSNPDGFGVDEYSMPENASIVQLNMLSRHGSRYPTKGSGVEDLAAKIKNYTTGVLGDVTFTGDLSFLNNWDYKLGQEILVPVGKEELFESGTLHQYNYGHLYPNDGKIIARSTTQRRMVESAEYFLAGFFGLGWTENATLILARENLTGTFNNSLAGYQNCPNANNYRSLGGNNATKQWTGIYLKDATERLHAEAPGFNWTTVDSYNAQSMCAYETVALGYSAFCGLFTYEEWESYEYSIDLSFAGNNAFQSPTGRAVGIGYVEEILARLQHHVISSPIAQINVTLDNNTETFPLNQSLNFDFSHDTNIMAVLTAFGFTQFADLLPADHMPASRNKTTSLRVSHLTPFAARLDMEIIKTPSPLSGDRSQGAVYSAGDETKYIHFVLNQRTLPLGLNFPECGQRDDGWCDLETFLKVQEGSFAKADYEYACFGDYEAVPYGGITDGAPLAMTLEG
;
A
#
# COMPACT_ATOMS: atom_id res chain seq x y z
N MET A 1 -23.90 2.75 4.47
CA MET A 1 -23.26 1.46 4.79
C MET A 1 -23.69 1.09 6.20
N PRO A 2 -23.87 -0.18 6.57
CA PRO A 2 -24.03 -0.51 7.97
C PRO A 2 -22.77 -0.08 8.72
N PRO A 3 -22.88 0.37 9.99
CA PRO A 3 -21.72 0.73 10.77
C PRO A 3 -20.77 -0.46 10.83
N GLN A 4 -19.50 -0.23 10.49
CA GLN A 4 -18.51 -1.29 10.55
C GLN A 4 -18.28 -1.70 12.01
N PRO A 5 -18.17 -2.99 12.33
CA PRO A 5 -17.91 -3.47 13.71
C PRO A 5 -16.66 -2.86 14.35
N LEU A 6 -15.73 -2.42 13.51
CA LEU A 6 -14.46 -1.81 13.92
C LEU A 6 -14.57 -0.38 14.45
N GLU A 7 -15.72 0.28 14.25
CA GLU A 7 -15.94 1.66 14.73
C GLU A 7 -16.45 1.73 16.18
N THR A 8 -16.41 0.62 16.92
CA THR A 8 -16.73 0.62 18.35
C THR A 8 -15.61 1.33 19.10
N GLN A 9 -15.80 2.62 19.36
CA GLN A 9 -14.73 3.49 19.84
C GLN A 9 -14.57 3.45 21.34
N VAL A 10 -13.32 3.36 21.79
CA VAL A 10 -12.89 3.87 23.08
C VAL A 10 -12.84 5.41 22.97
N PRO A 11 -13.27 6.17 23.97
CA PRO A 11 -13.09 7.62 23.95
C PRO A 11 -11.61 8.00 23.82
N ILE A 12 -11.28 8.80 22.82
CA ILE A 12 -9.91 9.21 22.55
C ILE A 12 -9.70 10.63 23.12
N LYS A 13 -8.70 10.79 23.98
CA LYS A 13 -8.36 12.06 24.58
C LYS A 13 -7.93 13.05 23.49
N GLY A 14 -8.55 14.24 23.47
CA GLY A 14 -8.22 15.30 22.51
C GLY A 14 -8.93 15.18 21.15
N GLN A 15 -9.67 14.10 20.85
CA GLN A 15 -10.48 14.01 19.67
C GLN A 15 -11.72 14.90 19.79
N VAL A 16 -12.01 15.70 18.76
CA VAL A 16 -13.21 16.57 18.68
C VAL A 16 -14.11 16.12 17.52
N GLY A 17 -15.36 16.55 17.54
CA GLY A 17 -16.46 15.95 16.78
C GLY A 17 -16.27 15.69 15.29
N ASP A 18 -15.46 16.50 14.59
CA ASP A 18 -15.24 16.37 13.13
C ASP A 18 -13.86 15.78 12.79
N ASP A 19 -13.10 15.34 13.79
CA ASP A 19 -11.82 14.70 13.57
C ASP A 19 -12.00 13.33 12.90
N GLU A 20 -11.07 13.01 12.00
CA GLU A 20 -11.01 11.71 11.36
C GLU A 20 -10.84 10.58 12.38
N SER A 21 -11.46 9.43 12.13
CA SER A 21 -11.32 8.27 13.02
C SER A 21 -9.85 7.87 13.19
N ILE A 22 -9.44 7.55 14.43
CA ILE A 22 -8.08 7.02 14.68
C ILE A 22 -7.81 5.73 13.89
N PHE A 23 -8.83 4.97 13.52
CA PHE A 23 -8.70 3.74 12.74
C PHE A 23 -8.22 3.99 11.30
N HIS A 24 -8.31 5.22 10.82
CA HIS A 24 -7.72 5.68 9.57
C HIS A 24 -6.27 6.21 9.75
N LYS A 25 -5.77 6.26 10.99
CA LYS A 25 -4.42 6.76 11.33
C LYS A 25 -3.44 5.64 11.70
N HIS A 26 -3.77 4.40 11.37
CA HIS A 26 -2.89 3.25 11.62
C HIS A 26 -1.93 2.94 10.46
N GLY A 27 -1.79 3.84 9.49
CA GLY A 27 -0.95 3.65 8.31
C GLY A 27 -1.36 2.39 7.55
N GLN A 28 -0.41 1.52 7.25
CA GLN A 28 -0.67 0.24 6.58
C GLN A 28 -1.45 -0.78 7.45
N LEU A 29 -1.67 -0.50 8.72
CA LEU A 29 -2.49 -1.32 9.62
C LEU A 29 -3.94 -0.84 9.72
N SER A 30 -4.29 0.25 9.05
CA SER A 30 -5.69 0.68 8.90
C SER A 30 -6.48 -0.39 8.14
N HIS A 31 -7.70 -0.70 8.60
CA HIS A 31 -8.65 -1.46 7.78
C HIS A 31 -8.94 -0.69 6.49
N TYR A 32 -9.51 -1.36 5.49
CA TYR A 32 -9.80 -0.72 4.21
C TYR A 32 -10.79 0.45 4.36
N PHE A 33 -10.44 1.57 3.78
CA PHE A 33 -11.33 2.71 3.53
C PHE A 33 -10.88 3.44 2.26
N SER A 34 -11.80 4.13 1.59
CA SER A 34 -11.47 5.02 0.48
C SER A 34 -10.96 6.35 1.03
N ASN A 35 -9.94 6.94 0.39
CA ASN A 35 -9.44 8.24 0.79
C ASN A 35 -10.55 9.31 0.72
N PRO A 36 -10.97 9.92 1.84
CA PRO A 36 -12.07 10.88 1.85
C PRO A 36 -11.73 12.18 1.10
N ASP A 37 -10.46 12.57 1.09
CA ASP A 37 -9.98 13.82 0.50
C ASP A 37 -9.64 13.67 -1.01
N GLY A 38 -9.58 12.44 -1.55
CA GLY A 38 -9.13 12.17 -2.93
C GLY A 38 -7.65 12.48 -3.15
N PHE A 39 -7.23 12.60 -4.41
CA PHE A 39 -5.84 12.83 -4.80
C PHE A 39 -5.63 14.09 -5.65
N GLY A 40 -6.57 15.05 -5.59
CA GLY A 40 -6.41 16.35 -6.20
C GLY A 40 -7.22 16.57 -7.47
N VAL A 41 -8.12 15.67 -7.81
CA VAL A 41 -9.16 15.83 -8.85
C VAL A 41 -10.50 15.34 -8.33
N ASP A 42 -11.58 15.83 -8.93
CA ASP A 42 -12.93 15.35 -8.66
C ASP A 42 -13.20 14.03 -9.38
N GLU A 43 -14.17 13.26 -8.88
CA GLU A 43 -14.62 12.03 -9.51
C GLU A 43 -15.70 12.34 -10.55
N TYR A 44 -15.50 11.88 -11.78
CA TYR A 44 -16.44 12.08 -12.88
C TYR A 44 -17.08 10.75 -13.30
N SER A 45 -18.36 10.80 -13.61
CA SER A 45 -19.04 9.66 -14.22
C SER A 45 -18.48 9.36 -15.61
N MET A 46 -18.53 8.09 -16.01
CA MET A 46 -18.14 7.66 -17.36
C MET A 46 -18.92 8.46 -18.41
N PRO A 47 -18.26 9.07 -19.40
CA PRO A 47 -18.91 9.79 -20.49
C PRO A 47 -19.85 8.89 -21.30
N GLU A 48 -20.90 9.47 -21.87
CA GLU A 48 -21.74 8.76 -22.82
C GLU A 48 -20.92 8.24 -24.01
N ASN A 49 -21.14 7.01 -24.43
CA ASN A 49 -20.38 6.30 -25.48
C ASN A 49 -18.89 6.03 -25.18
N ALA A 50 -18.42 6.30 -23.98
CA ALA A 50 -17.16 5.77 -23.47
C ALA A 50 -17.36 4.42 -22.80
N SER A 51 -16.35 3.57 -22.80
CA SER A 51 -16.38 2.26 -22.13
C SER A 51 -15.00 1.85 -21.63
N ILE A 52 -14.97 1.21 -20.47
CA ILE A 52 -13.77 0.52 -20.02
C ILE A 52 -13.63 -0.75 -20.87
N VAL A 53 -12.45 -1.00 -21.40
CA VAL A 53 -12.15 -2.15 -22.28
C VAL A 53 -11.09 -3.09 -21.69
N GLN A 54 -10.35 -2.62 -20.68
CA GLN A 54 -9.38 -3.44 -19.96
C GLN A 54 -9.20 -2.90 -18.54
N LEU A 55 -9.00 -3.81 -17.59
CA LEU A 55 -8.61 -3.52 -16.21
C LEU A 55 -7.33 -4.31 -15.86
N ASN A 56 -6.37 -3.61 -15.27
CA ASN A 56 -5.24 -4.21 -14.57
C ASN A 56 -5.29 -3.77 -13.11
N MET A 57 -5.55 -4.69 -12.19
CA MET A 57 -5.66 -4.42 -10.76
C MET A 57 -4.44 -4.98 -10.02
N LEU A 58 -3.85 -4.18 -9.14
CA LEU A 58 -2.87 -4.61 -8.16
C LEU A 58 -3.47 -4.43 -6.76
N SER A 59 -3.77 -5.53 -6.08
CA SER A 59 -4.41 -5.52 -4.76
C SER A 59 -3.43 -5.95 -3.67
N ARG A 60 -3.53 -5.32 -2.52
CA ARG A 60 -2.91 -5.75 -1.27
C ARG A 60 -3.73 -6.87 -0.63
N HIS A 61 -3.10 -7.69 0.22
CA HIS A 61 -3.83 -8.61 1.10
C HIS A 61 -4.74 -7.86 2.11
N GLY A 62 -5.76 -8.54 2.62
CA GLY A 62 -6.67 -8.02 3.64
C GLY A 62 -6.05 -7.90 5.03
N SER A 63 -6.85 -7.41 5.97
CA SER A 63 -6.49 -7.31 7.39
C SER A 63 -6.02 -8.64 7.94
N ARG A 64 -4.95 -8.63 8.73
CA ARG A 64 -4.25 -9.82 9.21
C ARG A 64 -3.76 -9.70 10.65
N TYR A 65 -3.43 -10.83 11.22
CA TYR A 65 -2.64 -10.87 12.46
C TYR A 65 -1.23 -10.28 12.27
N PRO A 66 -0.54 -9.93 13.37
CA PRO A 66 0.83 -9.43 13.31
C PRO A 66 1.77 -10.32 12.50
N THR A 67 2.75 -9.71 11.86
CA THR A 67 3.89 -10.44 11.29
C THR A 67 4.90 -10.74 12.40
N LYS A 68 5.67 -11.82 12.23
CA LYS A 68 6.79 -12.14 13.12
C LYS A 68 7.74 -10.94 13.19
N GLY A 69 8.09 -10.56 14.42
CA GLY A 69 8.99 -9.43 14.66
C GLY A 69 8.32 -8.05 14.61
N SER A 70 6.99 -7.98 14.61
CA SER A 70 6.23 -6.71 14.67
C SER A 70 6.37 -5.96 16.01
N GLY A 71 6.97 -6.58 17.05
CA GLY A 71 7.16 -6.02 18.38
C GLY A 71 5.98 -6.18 19.33
N VAL A 72 4.76 -6.42 18.85
CA VAL A 72 3.58 -6.59 19.71
C VAL A 72 3.66 -7.87 20.56
N GLU A 73 4.24 -8.94 20.01
CA GLU A 73 4.48 -10.20 20.74
C GLU A 73 5.50 -10.00 21.88
N ASP A 74 6.53 -9.18 21.65
CA ASP A 74 7.55 -8.87 22.64
C ASP A 74 6.94 -8.08 23.82
N LEU A 75 6.10 -7.08 23.51
CA LEU A 75 5.35 -6.35 24.53
C LEU A 75 4.43 -7.28 25.33
N ALA A 76 3.69 -8.15 24.66
CA ALA A 76 2.80 -9.12 25.30
C ALA A 76 3.56 -10.07 26.21
N ALA A 77 4.68 -10.62 25.76
CA ALA A 77 5.53 -11.50 26.56
C ALA A 77 6.12 -10.77 27.77
N LYS A 78 6.53 -9.51 27.59
CA LYS A 78 7.03 -8.66 28.67
C LYS A 78 5.94 -8.44 29.73
N ILE A 79 4.73 -8.02 29.36
CA ILE A 79 3.60 -7.83 30.25
C ILE A 79 3.32 -9.12 31.04
N LYS A 80 3.18 -10.25 30.32
CA LYS A 80 2.90 -11.54 30.94
C LYS A 80 3.94 -11.94 31.98
N ASN A 81 5.23 -11.78 31.69
CA ASN A 81 6.32 -12.13 32.61
C ASN A 81 6.26 -11.35 33.93
N TYR A 82 5.75 -10.11 33.89
CA TYR A 82 5.61 -9.27 35.09
C TYR A 82 4.28 -9.47 35.83
N THR A 83 3.21 -9.88 35.17
CA THR A 83 1.90 -10.13 35.81
C THR A 83 1.74 -11.53 36.32
N THR A 84 2.55 -12.51 35.89
CA THR A 84 2.50 -13.93 36.34
C THR A 84 3.57 -14.28 37.38
N GLY A 85 4.28 -13.29 37.96
CA GLY A 85 5.30 -13.51 38.98
C GLY A 85 6.63 -14.08 38.50
N VAL A 86 6.87 -14.19 37.18
CA VAL A 86 8.15 -14.70 36.64
C VAL A 86 9.28 -13.68 36.87
N LEU A 87 9.03 -12.40 36.68
CA LEU A 87 9.99 -11.30 36.89
C LEU A 87 9.59 -10.38 38.05
N GLY A 88 8.43 -10.59 38.68
CA GLY A 88 7.87 -9.81 39.76
C GLY A 88 6.35 -9.75 39.70
N ASP A 89 5.71 -9.34 40.78
CA ASP A 89 4.28 -9.08 40.82
C ASP A 89 4.01 -7.60 40.60
N VAL A 90 3.88 -7.20 39.35
CA VAL A 90 3.53 -5.82 38.98
C VAL A 90 2.02 -5.69 38.97
N THR A 91 1.52 -4.62 39.58
CA THR A 91 0.13 -4.19 39.47
C THR A 91 0.10 -2.87 38.71
N PHE A 92 -0.48 -2.90 37.52
CA PHE A 92 -0.72 -1.70 36.69
C PHE A 92 -1.86 -0.88 37.27
N THR A 93 -1.75 0.44 37.15
CA THR A 93 -2.73 1.42 37.66
C THR A 93 -3.26 2.31 36.54
N GLY A 94 -4.18 3.21 36.86
CA GLY A 94 -4.69 4.20 35.91
C GLY A 94 -5.23 3.59 34.59
N ASP A 95 -4.84 4.19 33.48
CA ASP A 95 -5.24 3.75 32.14
C ASP A 95 -4.66 2.34 31.79
N LEU A 96 -3.55 1.95 32.41
CA LEU A 96 -2.93 0.63 32.24
C LEU A 96 -3.56 -0.50 33.09
N SER A 97 -4.54 -0.19 33.95
CA SER A 97 -5.12 -1.18 34.89
C SER A 97 -5.73 -2.42 34.23
N PHE A 98 -6.16 -2.31 32.97
CA PHE A 98 -6.68 -3.45 32.20
C PHE A 98 -5.62 -4.53 31.97
N LEU A 99 -4.32 -4.19 31.97
CA LEU A 99 -3.21 -5.12 31.76
C LEU A 99 -3.10 -6.17 32.89
N ASN A 100 -3.67 -5.90 34.06
CA ASN A 100 -3.69 -6.87 35.17
C ASN A 100 -4.49 -8.16 34.82
N ASN A 101 -5.42 -8.07 33.87
CA ASN A 101 -6.27 -9.18 33.43
C ASN A 101 -6.25 -9.37 31.91
N TRP A 102 -5.33 -8.70 31.22
CA TRP A 102 -5.22 -8.79 29.77
C TRP A 102 -4.40 -10.02 29.35
N ASP A 103 -4.87 -10.71 28.32
CA ASP A 103 -4.16 -11.82 27.68
C ASP A 103 -3.98 -11.53 26.19
N TYR A 104 -2.81 -11.86 25.66
CA TYR A 104 -2.52 -11.80 24.23
C TYR A 104 -3.31 -12.89 23.48
N LYS A 105 -4.21 -12.47 22.58
CA LYS A 105 -5.13 -13.35 21.84
C LYS A 105 -4.90 -13.37 20.33
N LEU A 106 -3.87 -12.66 19.85
CA LEU A 106 -3.62 -12.56 18.43
C LEU A 106 -2.89 -13.80 17.90
N GLY A 107 -3.22 -14.20 16.68
CA GLY A 107 -2.46 -15.17 15.88
C GLY A 107 -1.27 -14.50 15.19
N GLN A 108 -0.75 -15.13 14.14
CA GLN A 108 0.40 -14.63 13.38
C GLN A 108 0.21 -14.86 11.88
N GLU A 109 0.57 -13.87 11.04
CA GLU A 109 0.74 -13.93 9.59
C GLU A 109 -0.53 -14.16 8.75
N ILE A 110 -1.58 -14.79 9.26
CA ILE A 110 -2.78 -15.13 8.48
C ILE A 110 -3.84 -14.03 8.53
N LEU A 111 -4.75 -14.05 7.57
CA LEU A 111 -5.90 -13.13 7.54
C LEU A 111 -6.78 -13.29 8.76
N VAL A 112 -7.28 -12.16 9.27
CA VAL A 112 -8.39 -12.12 10.22
C VAL A 112 -9.73 -12.17 9.47
N PRO A 113 -10.88 -12.44 10.16
CA PRO A 113 -12.18 -12.50 9.50
C PRO A 113 -12.53 -11.24 8.67
N VAL A 114 -12.26 -10.06 9.22
CA VAL A 114 -12.46 -8.77 8.52
C VAL A 114 -11.62 -8.71 7.24
N GLY A 115 -10.37 -9.19 7.25
CA GLY A 115 -9.53 -9.18 6.06
C GLY A 115 -10.05 -10.06 4.92
N LYS A 116 -10.77 -11.12 5.24
CA LYS A 116 -11.46 -11.98 4.26
C LYS A 116 -12.67 -11.27 3.68
N GLU A 117 -13.44 -10.59 4.53
CA GLU A 117 -14.58 -9.77 4.13
C GLU A 117 -14.16 -8.62 3.22
N GLU A 118 -13.10 -7.88 3.56
CA GLU A 118 -12.54 -6.78 2.76
C GLU A 118 -12.26 -7.22 1.30
N LEU A 119 -11.65 -8.40 1.11
CA LEU A 119 -11.36 -8.91 -0.23
C LEU A 119 -12.60 -9.43 -0.95
N PHE A 120 -13.53 -10.07 -0.25
CA PHE A 120 -14.80 -10.50 -0.83
C PHE A 120 -15.63 -9.31 -1.30
N GLU A 121 -15.77 -8.28 -0.48
CA GLU A 121 -16.46 -7.03 -0.85
C GLU A 121 -15.74 -6.31 -2.00
N SER A 122 -14.41 -6.28 -2.01
CA SER A 122 -13.62 -5.77 -3.12
C SER A 122 -13.96 -6.52 -4.42
N GLY A 123 -13.98 -7.85 -4.40
CA GLY A 123 -14.34 -8.67 -5.55
C GLY A 123 -15.78 -8.38 -6.04
N THR A 124 -16.72 -8.24 -5.11
CA THR A 124 -18.12 -7.90 -5.43
C THR A 124 -18.23 -6.52 -6.09
N LEU A 125 -17.51 -5.51 -5.57
CA LEU A 125 -17.47 -4.18 -6.17
C LEU A 125 -16.89 -4.21 -7.59
N HIS A 126 -15.79 -4.94 -7.78
CA HIS A 126 -15.19 -5.11 -9.10
C HIS A 126 -16.10 -5.84 -10.07
N GLN A 127 -16.87 -6.79 -9.61
CA GLN A 127 -17.88 -7.45 -10.46
C GLN A 127 -18.96 -6.47 -10.95
N TYR A 128 -19.44 -5.56 -10.10
CA TYR A 128 -20.39 -4.53 -10.53
C TYR A 128 -19.78 -3.57 -11.55
N ASN A 129 -18.52 -3.16 -11.36
CA ASN A 129 -17.88 -2.17 -12.22
C ASN A 129 -17.34 -2.80 -13.53
N TYR A 130 -16.79 -4.01 -13.45
CA TYR A 130 -15.97 -4.60 -14.52
C TYR A 130 -16.40 -5.99 -14.99
N GLY A 131 -17.51 -6.53 -14.44
CA GLY A 131 -17.98 -7.87 -14.81
C GLY A 131 -18.31 -8.01 -16.29
N HIS A 132 -18.68 -6.92 -16.96
CA HIS A 132 -18.90 -6.87 -18.41
C HIS A 132 -17.64 -7.14 -19.25
N LEU A 133 -16.44 -7.05 -18.68
CA LEU A 133 -15.18 -7.37 -19.34
C LEU A 133 -14.88 -8.88 -19.37
N TYR A 134 -15.63 -9.69 -18.59
CA TYR A 134 -15.43 -11.13 -18.56
C TYR A 134 -15.99 -11.78 -19.83
N PRO A 135 -15.17 -12.51 -20.61
CA PRO A 135 -15.58 -12.99 -21.93
C PRO A 135 -16.58 -14.14 -21.92
N ASN A 136 -16.87 -14.76 -20.78
CA ASN A 136 -17.76 -15.91 -20.56
C ASN A 136 -17.41 -17.22 -21.33
N ASP A 137 -16.30 -17.28 -22.03
CA ASP A 137 -15.90 -18.40 -22.89
C ASP A 137 -14.57 -19.06 -22.46
N GLY A 138 -14.02 -18.64 -21.32
CA GLY A 138 -12.77 -19.18 -20.81
C GLY A 138 -12.41 -18.69 -19.41
N LYS A 139 -11.37 -19.28 -18.85
CA LYS A 139 -10.85 -18.84 -17.57
C LYS A 139 -9.88 -17.68 -17.77
N ILE A 140 -10.00 -16.68 -16.89
CA ILE A 140 -8.96 -15.66 -16.77
C ILE A 140 -7.79 -16.19 -15.94
N ILE A 141 -6.62 -15.60 -16.14
CA ILE A 141 -5.44 -15.79 -15.29
C ILE A 141 -5.43 -14.66 -14.25
N ALA A 142 -5.47 -15.04 -12.97
CA ALA A 142 -5.18 -14.18 -11.84
C ALA A 142 -3.84 -14.59 -11.21
N ARG A 143 -3.10 -13.66 -10.61
CA ARG A 143 -1.78 -13.96 -10.05
C ARG A 143 -1.68 -13.51 -8.60
N SER A 144 -0.97 -14.27 -7.77
CA SER A 144 -0.68 -13.95 -6.38
C SER A 144 0.71 -14.43 -6.01
N THR A 145 1.24 -13.97 -4.87
CA THR A 145 2.44 -14.57 -4.26
C THR A 145 2.06 -15.78 -3.40
N THR A 146 3.07 -16.55 -2.94
CA THR A 146 2.85 -17.82 -2.24
C THR A 146 2.57 -17.71 -0.76
N GLN A 147 2.64 -16.54 -0.13
CA GLN A 147 2.30 -16.40 1.28
C GLN A 147 0.80 -16.70 1.49
N ARG A 148 0.48 -17.42 2.58
CA ARG A 148 -0.90 -17.87 2.83
C ARG A 148 -1.92 -16.73 2.79
N ARG A 149 -1.62 -15.60 3.44
CA ARG A 149 -2.52 -14.42 3.42
C ARG A 149 -2.75 -13.85 2.03
N MET A 150 -1.77 -14.00 1.12
CA MET A 150 -1.88 -13.55 -0.26
C MET A 150 -2.79 -14.46 -1.07
N VAL A 151 -2.59 -15.77 -0.95
CA VAL A 151 -3.44 -16.79 -1.60
C VAL A 151 -4.88 -16.67 -1.14
N GLU A 152 -5.12 -16.64 0.18
CA GLU A 152 -6.46 -16.46 0.74
C GLU A 152 -7.09 -15.13 0.29
N SER A 153 -6.32 -14.03 0.20
CA SER A 153 -6.82 -12.76 -0.30
C SER A 153 -7.33 -12.86 -1.74
N ALA A 154 -6.53 -13.47 -2.61
CA ALA A 154 -6.93 -13.71 -4.00
C ALA A 154 -8.19 -14.60 -4.11
N GLU A 155 -8.26 -15.68 -3.32
CA GLU A 155 -9.41 -16.59 -3.33
C GLU A 155 -10.69 -15.89 -2.85
N TYR A 156 -10.64 -15.08 -1.78
CA TYR A 156 -11.79 -14.31 -1.30
C TYR A 156 -12.24 -13.25 -2.31
N PHE A 157 -11.30 -12.55 -2.95
CA PHE A 157 -11.62 -11.61 -4.02
C PHE A 157 -12.30 -12.31 -5.20
N LEU A 158 -11.72 -13.40 -5.70
CA LEU A 158 -12.28 -14.16 -6.81
C LEU A 158 -13.65 -14.75 -6.46
N ALA A 159 -13.86 -15.17 -5.21
CA ALA A 159 -15.17 -15.61 -4.72
C ALA A 159 -16.19 -14.45 -4.67
N GLY A 160 -15.77 -13.25 -4.32
CA GLY A 160 -16.61 -12.04 -4.40
C GLY A 160 -16.98 -11.67 -5.84
N PHE A 161 -16.02 -11.81 -6.77
CA PHE A 161 -16.20 -11.47 -8.19
C PHE A 161 -17.05 -12.52 -8.95
N PHE A 162 -16.73 -13.81 -8.82
CA PHE A 162 -17.33 -14.89 -9.59
C PHE A 162 -18.30 -15.77 -8.80
N GLY A 163 -18.42 -15.56 -7.49
CA GLY A 163 -19.10 -16.48 -6.58
C GLY A 163 -18.19 -17.62 -6.08
N LEU A 164 -18.74 -18.51 -5.26
CA LEU A 164 -17.97 -19.61 -4.62
C LEU A 164 -17.38 -20.61 -5.64
N GLY A 165 -17.96 -20.70 -6.83
CA GLY A 165 -17.46 -21.53 -7.94
C GLY A 165 -16.38 -20.84 -8.79
N TRP A 166 -15.67 -19.84 -8.28
CA TRP A 166 -14.70 -19.03 -9.02
C TRP A 166 -13.64 -19.83 -9.80
N THR A 167 -13.30 -21.04 -9.36
CA THR A 167 -12.34 -21.92 -10.03
C THR A 167 -12.81 -22.39 -11.41
N GLU A 168 -14.09 -22.24 -11.74
CA GLU A 168 -14.62 -22.49 -13.08
C GLU A 168 -14.32 -21.32 -14.03
N ASN A 169 -14.09 -20.12 -13.48
CA ASN A 169 -13.93 -18.88 -14.26
C ASN A 169 -12.52 -18.29 -14.22
N ALA A 170 -11.69 -18.69 -13.25
CA ALA A 170 -10.33 -18.19 -13.10
C ALA A 170 -9.34 -19.30 -12.75
N THR A 171 -8.09 -19.14 -13.21
CA THR A 171 -6.93 -19.89 -12.76
C THR A 171 -6.03 -18.96 -11.96
N LEU A 172 -5.76 -19.30 -10.68
CA LEU A 172 -4.87 -18.53 -9.83
C LEU A 172 -3.44 -19.08 -9.95
N ILE A 173 -2.54 -18.28 -10.52
CA ILE A 173 -1.10 -18.59 -10.60
C ILE A 173 -0.41 -18.03 -9.37
N LEU A 174 0.45 -18.83 -8.75
CA LEU A 174 1.21 -18.46 -7.57
C LEU A 174 2.67 -18.22 -7.93
N ALA A 175 3.08 -16.96 -7.98
CA ALA A 175 4.47 -16.56 -8.12
C ALA A 175 5.21 -16.79 -6.78
N ARG A 176 6.27 -17.59 -6.81
CA ARG A 176 7.01 -17.95 -5.60
C ARG A 176 7.67 -16.73 -4.98
N GLU A 177 7.39 -16.53 -3.71
CA GLU A 177 8.04 -15.52 -2.88
C GLU A 177 9.13 -16.19 -2.04
N ASN A 178 10.39 -15.80 -2.26
CA ASN A 178 11.51 -16.36 -1.52
C ASN A 178 12.66 -15.35 -1.37
N LEU A 179 13.26 -15.33 -0.19
CA LEU A 179 14.36 -14.43 0.20
C LEU A 179 15.70 -14.75 -0.49
N THR A 180 15.81 -15.83 -1.23
CA THR A 180 17.10 -16.26 -1.80
C THR A 180 17.34 -15.75 -3.20
N GLY A 181 16.39 -14.98 -3.77
CA GLY A 181 16.50 -14.45 -5.14
C GLY A 181 16.53 -15.51 -6.24
N THR A 182 16.17 -16.77 -5.93
CA THR A 182 16.21 -17.88 -6.90
C THR A 182 15.11 -17.77 -7.95
N PHE A 183 13.99 -17.13 -7.62
CA PHE A 183 12.86 -16.91 -8.50
C PHE A 183 12.51 -15.44 -8.53
N ASN A 184 12.50 -14.84 -9.69
CA ASN A 184 12.07 -13.46 -9.88
C ASN A 184 10.54 -13.37 -9.71
N ASN A 185 10.10 -12.28 -9.10
CA ASN A 185 8.70 -12.03 -8.79
C ASN A 185 8.40 -10.54 -8.67
N SER A 186 7.76 -9.97 -9.66
CA SER A 186 7.36 -8.55 -9.70
C SER A 186 6.31 -8.18 -8.64
N LEU A 187 5.51 -9.16 -8.18
CA LEU A 187 4.49 -8.95 -7.13
C LEU A 187 5.10 -8.88 -5.72
N ALA A 188 6.39 -9.20 -5.58
CA ALA A 188 7.16 -9.06 -4.35
C ALA A 188 8.61 -8.66 -4.68
N GLY A 189 8.78 -7.60 -5.47
CA GLY A 189 10.05 -7.17 -6.04
C GLY A 189 11.17 -6.93 -5.02
N TYR A 190 10.80 -6.55 -3.79
CA TYR A 190 11.77 -6.39 -2.68
C TYR A 190 12.53 -7.69 -2.36
N GLN A 191 11.96 -8.87 -2.63
CA GLN A 191 12.63 -10.15 -2.40
C GLN A 191 13.83 -10.37 -3.33
N ASN A 192 13.80 -9.76 -4.51
CA ASN A 192 14.81 -9.89 -5.55
C ASN A 192 15.76 -8.67 -5.61
N CYS A 193 15.65 -7.75 -4.65
CA CYS A 193 16.46 -6.54 -4.54
C CYS A 193 17.25 -6.54 -3.23
N PRO A 194 18.46 -7.11 -3.15
CA PRO A 194 19.22 -7.24 -1.91
C PRO A 194 19.43 -5.92 -1.18
N ASN A 195 19.68 -4.82 -1.91
CA ASN A 195 19.87 -3.51 -1.31
C ASN A 195 18.60 -2.93 -0.67
N ALA A 196 17.41 -3.39 -1.06
CA ALA A 196 16.16 -3.02 -0.39
C ALA A 196 16.01 -3.62 1.02
N ASN A 197 16.80 -4.67 1.32
CA ASN A 197 16.72 -5.44 2.57
C ASN A 197 17.97 -5.30 3.44
N ASN A 198 18.85 -4.34 3.16
CA ASN A 198 20.07 -4.14 3.92
C ASN A 198 20.20 -2.68 4.40
N TYR A 199 21.33 -2.34 5.00
CA TYR A 199 21.60 -1.03 5.60
C TYR A 199 21.48 0.16 4.63
N ARG A 200 21.52 -0.06 3.32
CA ARG A 200 21.40 1.00 2.31
C ARG A 200 20.00 1.60 2.25
N SER A 201 18.97 0.81 2.57
CA SER A 201 17.56 1.21 2.50
C SER A 201 16.88 1.33 3.87
N LEU A 202 17.64 1.60 4.94
CA LEU A 202 17.11 1.78 6.30
C LEU A 202 16.84 3.24 6.68
N GLY A 203 16.84 4.17 5.72
CA GLY A 203 16.63 5.59 5.97
C GLY A 203 15.32 5.88 6.68
N GLY A 204 14.22 5.26 6.22
CA GLY A 204 12.91 5.38 6.82
C GLY A 204 12.84 4.84 8.26
N ASN A 205 13.48 3.71 8.54
CA ASN A 205 13.54 3.17 9.90
C ASN A 205 14.28 4.11 10.85
N ASN A 206 15.35 4.74 10.39
CA ASN A 206 16.10 5.72 11.20
C ASN A 206 15.26 6.97 11.47
N ALA A 207 14.55 7.48 10.47
CA ALA A 207 13.62 8.61 10.60
C ALA A 207 12.48 8.30 11.58
N THR A 208 11.84 7.13 11.45
CA THR A 208 10.81 6.64 12.37
C THR A 208 11.34 6.58 13.80
N LYS A 209 12.54 6.00 14.01
CA LYS A 209 13.13 5.92 15.34
C LYS A 209 13.41 7.30 15.96
N GLN A 210 13.86 8.26 15.15
CA GLN A 210 14.05 9.64 15.60
C GLN A 210 12.73 10.26 16.04
N TRP A 211 11.69 10.18 15.19
CA TRP A 211 10.38 10.75 15.44
C TRP A 211 9.67 10.10 16.65
N THR A 212 9.71 8.77 16.75
CA THR A 212 9.11 8.07 17.91
C THR A 212 9.75 8.47 19.24
N GLY A 213 11.04 8.76 19.27
CA GLY A 213 11.74 9.29 20.44
C GLY A 213 11.28 10.69 20.85
N ILE A 214 10.70 11.45 19.91
CA ILE A 214 10.20 12.80 20.14
C ILE A 214 8.73 12.76 20.59
N TYR A 215 7.82 12.25 19.76
CA TYR A 215 6.39 12.36 20.03
C TYR A 215 5.87 11.45 21.15
N LEU A 216 6.54 10.32 21.40
CA LEU A 216 6.14 9.40 22.47
C LEU A 216 6.76 9.72 23.83
N LYS A 217 7.55 10.77 23.95
CA LYS A 217 8.21 11.11 25.22
C LYS A 217 7.20 11.25 26.36
N ASP A 218 6.24 12.14 26.20
CA ASP A 218 5.24 12.46 27.24
C ASP A 218 4.28 11.26 27.48
N ALA A 219 3.87 10.56 26.41
CA ALA A 219 3.10 9.33 26.53
C ALA A 219 3.85 8.25 27.32
N THR A 220 5.13 8.06 27.02
CA THR A 220 5.96 7.06 27.72
C THR A 220 6.13 7.41 29.20
N GLU A 221 6.37 8.69 29.54
CA GLU A 221 6.48 9.14 30.95
C GLU A 221 5.16 8.93 31.70
N ARG A 222 4.01 9.25 31.08
CA ARG A 222 2.67 9.03 31.64
C ARG A 222 2.41 7.55 31.90
N LEU A 223 2.63 6.69 30.92
CA LEU A 223 2.40 5.24 31.04
C LEU A 223 3.40 4.58 32.00
N HIS A 224 4.64 5.04 32.03
CA HIS A 224 5.63 4.56 33.01
C HIS A 224 5.20 4.83 34.46
N ALA A 225 4.61 5.99 34.72
CA ALA A 225 4.12 6.34 36.06
C ALA A 225 2.97 5.43 36.53
N GLU A 226 2.19 4.86 35.60
CA GLU A 226 1.09 3.91 35.88
C GLU A 226 1.54 2.45 35.98
N ALA A 227 2.83 2.17 35.75
CA ALA A 227 3.43 0.85 35.71
C ALA A 227 4.53 0.67 36.78
N PRO A 228 4.23 0.81 38.10
CA PRO A 228 5.24 0.74 39.16
C PRO A 228 5.93 -0.63 39.17
N GLY A 229 7.26 -0.63 39.03
CA GLY A 229 8.06 -1.87 38.97
C GLY A 229 8.21 -2.46 37.58
N PHE A 230 7.53 -1.93 36.57
CA PHE A 230 7.66 -2.30 35.16
C PHE A 230 8.41 -1.20 34.40
N ASN A 231 9.48 -1.53 33.73
CA ASN A 231 10.22 -0.56 32.94
C ASN A 231 9.53 -0.30 31.59
N TRP A 232 8.51 0.56 31.60
CA TRP A 232 7.82 0.99 30.39
C TRP A 232 8.72 1.92 29.57
N THR A 233 8.92 1.61 28.28
CA THR A 233 9.83 2.32 27.38
C THR A 233 9.08 2.91 26.18
N THR A 234 9.75 3.78 25.39
CA THR A 234 9.22 4.31 24.13
C THR A 234 8.87 3.21 23.13
N VAL A 235 9.65 2.12 23.12
CA VAL A 235 9.36 0.94 22.29
C VAL A 235 8.06 0.27 22.73
N ASP A 236 7.82 0.15 24.04
CA ASP A 236 6.56 -0.40 24.56
C ASP A 236 5.37 0.49 24.20
N SER A 237 5.53 1.83 24.24
CA SER A 237 4.50 2.79 23.82
C SER A 237 4.18 2.62 22.32
N TYR A 238 5.18 2.52 21.46
CA TYR A 238 5.00 2.31 20.02
C TYR A 238 4.33 0.95 19.71
N ASN A 239 4.76 -0.11 20.41
CA ASN A 239 4.15 -1.43 20.28
C ASN A 239 2.72 -1.46 20.83
N ALA A 240 2.39 -0.65 21.84
CA ALA A 240 1.02 -0.49 22.35
C ALA A 240 0.11 0.19 21.31
N GLN A 241 0.61 1.20 20.56
CA GLN A 241 -0.13 1.78 19.43
C GLN A 241 -0.36 0.73 18.33
N SER A 242 0.66 -0.05 17.98
CA SER A 242 0.52 -1.15 17.02
C SER A 242 -0.44 -2.25 17.52
N MET A 243 -0.46 -2.53 18.84
CA MET A 243 -1.40 -3.48 19.44
C MET A 243 -2.85 -3.02 19.27
N CYS A 244 -3.13 -1.71 19.45
CA CYS A 244 -4.45 -1.13 19.15
C CYS A 244 -4.90 -1.48 17.73
N ALA A 245 -4.04 -1.24 16.74
CA ALA A 245 -4.37 -1.50 15.34
C ALA A 245 -4.66 -2.99 15.08
N TYR A 246 -3.81 -3.89 15.56
CA TYR A 246 -3.99 -5.33 15.35
C TYR A 246 -5.17 -5.92 16.11
N GLU A 247 -5.38 -5.56 17.38
CA GLU A 247 -6.54 -6.04 18.14
C GLU A 247 -7.85 -5.52 17.53
N THR A 248 -7.87 -4.28 17.06
CA THR A 248 -9.06 -3.71 16.42
C THR A 248 -9.51 -4.53 15.22
N VAL A 249 -8.62 -4.84 14.28
CA VAL A 249 -8.99 -5.65 13.09
C VAL A 249 -9.20 -7.13 13.42
N ALA A 250 -8.59 -7.65 14.46
CA ALA A 250 -8.69 -9.07 14.81
C ALA A 250 -9.84 -9.39 15.78
N LEU A 251 -10.13 -8.49 16.71
CA LEU A 251 -11.06 -8.71 17.83
C LEU A 251 -12.23 -7.71 17.83
N GLY A 252 -12.19 -6.68 16.99
CA GLY A 252 -13.20 -5.62 16.92
C GLY A 252 -13.08 -4.56 18.03
N TYR A 253 -12.08 -4.67 18.91
CA TYR A 253 -11.87 -3.75 20.04
C TYR A 253 -10.46 -3.90 20.61
N SER A 254 -9.87 -2.79 21.07
CA SER A 254 -8.64 -2.80 21.83
C SER A 254 -8.63 -1.72 22.92
N ALA A 255 -8.33 -2.10 24.16
CA ALA A 255 -8.14 -1.14 25.26
C ALA A 255 -6.87 -0.27 25.07
N PHE A 256 -5.90 -0.75 24.30
CA PHE A 256 -4.67 0.02 24.00
C PHE A 256 -4.97 1.31 23.23
N CYS A 257 -6.08 1.38 22.49
CA CYS A 257 -6.46 2.56 21.71
C CYS A 257 -6.66 3.80 22.59
N GLY A 258 -7.22 3.64 23.79
CA GLY A 258 -7.49 4.74 24.73
C GLY A 258 -6.25 5.25 25.49
N LEU A 259 -5.10 4.61 25.36
CA LEU A 259 -3.86 5.01 26.03
C LEU A 259 -3.26 6.30 25.46
N PHE A 260 -3.61 6.65 24.23
CA PHE A 260 -2.98 7.73 23.49
C PHE A 260 -3.98 8.83 23.14
N THR A 261 -3.48 10.07 23.05
CA THR A 261 -4.25 11.22 22.59
C THR A 261 -4.42 11.21 21.08
N TYR A 262 -5.33 12.01 20.55
CA TYR A 262 -5.53 12.14 19.11
C TYR A 262 -4.27 12.63 18.39
N GLU A 263 -3.55 13.60 18.96
CA GLU A 263 -2.27 14.09 18.43
C GLU A 263 -1.18 12.99 18.42
N GLU A 264 -1.16 12.12 19.44
CA GLU A 264 -0.25 10.96 19.48
C GLU A 264 -0.62 9.91 18.40
N TRP A 265 -1.89 9.82 17.98
CA TRP A 265 -2.33 9.00 16.85
C TRP A 265 -1.97 9.61 15.49
N GLU A 266 -2.08 10.94 15.33
CA GLU A 266 -1.58 11.61 14.12
C GLU A 266 -0.07 11.45 13.97
N SER A 267 0.64 11.51 15.10
CA SER A 267 2.09 11.29 15.14
C SER A 267 2.49 9.83 14.84
N TYR A 268 1.64 8.88 15.24
CA TYR A 268 1.82 7.47 14.89
C TYR A 268 1.67 7.23 13.38
N GLU A 269 0.61 7.76 12.76
CA GLU A 269 0.44 7.74 11.30
C GLU A 269 1.68 8.31 10.61
N TYR A 270 2.15 9.47 11.07
CA TYR A 270 3.34 10.12 10.50
C TYR A 270 4.61 9.28 10.65
N SER A 271 4.76 8.54 11.75
CA SER A 271 5.91 7.64 11.94
C SER A 271 5.97 6.54 10.88
N ILE A 272 4.81 6.06 10.46
CA ILE A 272 4.66 5.04 9.42
C ILE A 272 4.94 5.66 8.05
N ASP A 273 4.46 6.88 7.80
CA ASP A 273 4.76 7.61 6.56
C ASP A 273 6.26 7.81 6.37
N LEU A 274 6.99 8.18 7.43
CA LEU A 274 8.46 8.28 7.43
C LEU A 274 9.13 6.94 7.05
N SER A 275 8.63 5.82 7.63
CA SER A 275 9.14 4.49 7.31
C SER A 275 8.99 4.17 5.82
N PHE A 276 7.78 4.34 5.28
CA PHE A 276 7.50 4.02 3.88
C PHE A 276 8.20 4.97 2.90
N ALA A 277 8.25 6.27 3.22
CA ALA A 277 8.94 7.26 2.40
C ALA A 277 10.42 6.89 2.20
N GLY A 278 11.11 6.54 3.29
CA GLY A 278 12.54 6.27 3.27
C GLY A 278 12.94 4.84 2.94
N ASN A 279 12.02 3.87 3.03
CA ASN A 279 12.33 2.47 2.73
C ASN A 279 11.76 2.00 1.38
N ASN A 280 10.63 2.56 0.91
CA ASN A 280 9.85 2.00 -0.20
C ASN A 280 9.43 3.01 -1.27
N ALA A 281 9.59 4.32 -1.00
CA ALA A 281 9.13 5.37 -1.90
C ALA A 281 10.29 6.26 -2.40
N PHE A 282 10.01 7.51 -2.74
CA PHE A 282 10.97 8.42 -3.39
C PHE A 282 12.21 8.75 -2.57
N GLN A 283 12.19 8.55 -1.25
CA GLN A 283 13.35 8.76 -0.37
C GLN A 283 14.16 7.48 -0.12
N SER A 284 13.79 6.39 -0.77
CA SER A 284 14.53 5.12 -0.76
C SER A 284 15.43 5.00 -2.00
N PRO A 285 16.68 4.55 -1.87
CA PRO A 285 17.54 4.30 -3.03
C PRO A 285 17.03 3.15 -3.91
N THR A 286 16.12 2.32 -3.42
CA THR A 286 15.56 1.17 -4.13
C THR A 286 14.06 1.32 -4.41
N GLY A 287 13.48 2.49 -4.12
CA GLY A 287 12.04 2.71 -4.24
C GLY A 287 11.50 2.42 -5.64
N ARG A 288 12.13 2.95 -6.69
CA ARG A 288 11.75 2.65 -8.08
C ARG A 288 12.09 1.23 -8.50
N ALA A 289 13.27 0.75 -8.12
CA ALA A 289 13.77 -0.55 -8.56
C ALA A 289 12.92 -1.72 -8.08
N VAL A 290 12.37 -1.64 -6.87
CA VAL A 290 11.47 -2.67 -6.32
C VAL A 290 10.16 -2.77 -7.10
N GLY A 291 9.63 -1.66 -7.62
CA GLY A 291 8.36 -1.62 -8.34
C GLY A 291 8.47 -1.79 -9.86
N ILE A 292 9.66 -1.58 -10.45
CA ILE A 292 9.80 -1.41 -11.91
C ILE A 292 9.46 -2.68 -12.71
N GLY A 293 9.66 -3.87 -12.14
CA GLY A 293 9.29 -5.11 -12.82
C GLY A 293 7.78 -5.20 -13.04
N TYR A 294 6.96 -4.78 -12.09
CA TYR A 294 5.52 -4.75 -12.29
C TYR A 294 5.10 -3.69 -13.33
N VAL A 295 5.78 -2.54 -13.37
CA VAL A 295 5.58 -1.53 -14.42
C VAL A 295 5.87 -2.13 -15.80
N GLU A 296 6.97 -2.88 -15.95
CA GLU A 296 7.31 -3.58 -17.20
C GLU A 296 6.21 -4.54 -17.64
N GLU A 297 5.64 -5.32 -16.71
CA GLU A 297 4.52 -6.23 -17.00
C GLU A 297 3.26 -5.47 -17.45
N ILE A 298 2.92 -4.34 -16.82
CA ILE A 298 1.78 -3.53 -17.24
C ILE A 298 1.98 -2.97 -18.64
N LEU A 299 3.16 -2.42 -18.93
CA LEU A 299 3.47 -1.91 -20.28
C LEU A 299 3.43 -3.00 -21.33
N ALA A 300 3.94 -4.20 -21.01
CA ALA A 300 3.90 -5.36 -21.91
C ALA A 300 2.45 -5.80 -22.21
N ARG A 301 1.55 -5.83 -21.21
CA ARG A 301 0.11 -6.08 -21.41
C ARG A 301 -0.54 -5.03 -22.29
N LEU A 302 -0.26 -3.75 -22.06
CA LEU A 302 -0.83 -2.63 -22.83
C LEU A 302 -0.32 -2.61 -24.27
N GLN A 303 0.90 -3.06 -24.52
CA GLN A 303 1.54 -3.16 -25.84
C GLN A 303 1.39 -4.55 -26.50
N HIS A 304 0.67 -5.47 -25.84
CA HIS A 304 0.38 -6.82 -26.32
C HIS A 304 1.61 -7.66 -26.70
N HIS A 305 2.64 -7.70 -25.86
CA HIS A 305 3.81 -8.56 -26.06
C HIS A 305 4.19 -9.33 -24.78
N VAL A 306 4.79 -10.51 -24.96
CA VAL A 306 5.38 -11.29 -23.87
C VAL A 306 6.77 -10.74 -23.51
N ILE A 307 7.25 -11.03 -22.31
CA ILE A 307 8.55 -10.54 -21.81
C ILE A 307 9.58 -11.68 -21.88
N SER A 308 10.44 -11.66 -22.89
CA SER A 308 11.51 -12.66 -23.08
C SER A 308 12.86 -12.22 -22.53
N SER A 309 13.08 -10.91 -22.39
CA SER A 309 14.34 -10.30 -21.94
C SER A 309 14.01 -9.17 -20.97
N PRO A 310 13.67 -9.47 -19.70
CA PRO A 310 13.25 -8.49 -18.74
C PRO A 310 14.41 -7.56 -18.32
N ILE A 311 14.06 -6.34 -17.95
CA ILE A 311 14.98 -5.34 -17.40
C ILE A 311 15.11 -5.51 -15.89
N ALA A 312 14.11 -6.11 -15.23
CA ALA A 312 14.03 -6.22 -13.78
C ALA A 312 13.61 -7.64 -13.30
N GLN A 313 13.07 -7.74 -12.09
CA GLN A 313 12.72 -9.00 -11.40
C GLN A 313 11.45 -9.66 -11.95
N ILE A 314 11.47 -10.06 -13.19
CA ILE A 314 10.36 -10.74 -13.88
C ILE A 314 10.62 -12.23 -14.03
N ASN A 315 9.62 -13.04 -13.80
CA ASN A 315 9.67 -14.48 -14.03
C ASN A 315 9.40 -14.82 -15.49
N VAL A 316 10.47 -14.91 -16.29
CA VAL A 316 10.40 -15.21 -17.73
C VAL A 316 9.67 -16.52 -18.03
N THR A 317 9.68 -17.51 -17.12
CA THR A 317 8.92 -18.76 -17.32
C THR A 317 7.41 -18.49 -17.37
N LEU A 318 6.93 -17.50 -16.62
CA LEU A 318 5.53 -17.10 -16.61
C LEU A 318 5.24 -16.06 -17.70
N ASP A 319 6.08 -15.04 -17.84
CA ASP A 319 5.75 -13.83 -18.60
C ASP A 319 6.19 -13.91 -20.09
N ASN A 320 6.99 -14.92 -20.46
CA ASN A 320 7.26 -15.28 -21.86
C ASN A 320 6.33 -16.39 -22.37
N ASN A 321 5.18 -16.60 -21.75
CA ASN A 321 4.22 -17.64 -22.10
C ASN A 321 2.79 -17.08 -22.08
N THR A 322 2.10 -17.08 -23.21
CA THR A 322 0.73 -16.56 -23.35
C THR A 322 -0.33 -17.35 -22.58
N GLU A 323 -0.03 -18.58 -22.13
CA GLU A 323 -0.94 -19.33 -21.26
C GLU A 323 -0.94 -18.80 -19.82
N THR A 324 0.17 -18.23 -19.36
CA THR A 324 0.35 -17.68 -18.00
C THR A 324 0.41 -16.17 -17.98
N PHE A 325 0.68 -15.53 -19.13
CA PHE A 325 0.65 -14.10 -19.35
C PHE A 325 -0.18 -13.77 -20.60
N PRO A 326 -1.52 -13.92 -20.54
CA PRO A 326 -2.40 -13.76 -21.68
C PRO A 326 -2.48 -12.30 -22.14
N LEU A 327 -2.19 -12.05 -23.43
CA LEU A 327 -2.14 -10.70 -24.00
C LEU A 327 -3.50 -10.12 -24.36
N ASN A 328 -4.51 -10.97 -24.54
CA ASN A 328 -5.87 -10.57 -24.93
C ASN A 328 -6.88 -10.61 -23.77
N GLN A 329 -6.41 -10.72 -22.54
CA GLN A 329 -7.25 -10.76 -21.37
C GLN A 329 -7.63 -9.33 -20.93
N SER A 330 -8.93 -9.06 -20.82
CA SER A 330 -9.45 -7.74 -20.41
C SER A 330 -9.47 -7.53 -18.91
N LEU A 331 -9.47 -8.60 -18.09
CA LEU A 331 -9.46 -8.56 -16.63
C LEU A 331 -8.17 -9.17 -16.09
N ASN A 332 -7.29 -8.38 -15.53
CA ASN A 332 -6.05 -8.83 -14.93
C ASN A 332 -6.07 -8.52 -13.43
N PHE A 333 -6.04 -9.55 -12.58
CA PHE A 333 -6.05 -9.44 -11.13
C PHE A 333 -4.73 -9.96 -10.56
N ASP A 334 -3.97 -9.05 -9.96
CA ASP A 334 -2.68 -9.31 -9.35
C ASP A 334 -2.72 -8.96 -7.85
N PHE A 335 -2.18 -9.84 -7.01
CA PHE A 335 -2.19 -9.67 -5.55
C PHE A 335 -0.78 -9.55 -5.01
N SER A 336 -0.54 -8.49 -4.22
CA SER A 336 0.77 -8.05 -3.75
C SER A 336 0.71 -7.51 -2.32
N HIS A 337 1.76 -6.84 -1.89
CA HIS A 337 1.96 -6.27 -0.57
C HIS A 337 1.92 -4.74 -0.60
N ASP A 338 1.72 -4.12 0.59
CA ASP A 338 1.75 -2.67 0.79
C ASP A 338 3.03 -2.01 0.29
N THR A 339 4.19 -2.54 0.67
CA THR A 339 5.50 -2.02 0.28
C THR A 339 5.73 -2.11 -1.23
N ASN A 340 5.23 -3.18 -1.86
CA ASN A 340 5.35 -3.35 -3.30
C ASN A 340 4.44 -2.38 -4.07
N ILE A 341 3.19 -2.17 -3.62
CA ILE A 341 2.29 -1.16 -4.22
C ILE A 341 2.91 0.24 -4.12
N MET A 342 3.49 0.59 -2.95
CA MET A 342 4.19 1.86 -2.78
C MET A 342 5.36 2.00 -3.75
N ALA A 343 6.16 0.95 -3.91
CA ALA A 343 7.27 0.92 -4.85
C ALA A 343 6.80 1.00 -6.32
N VAL A 344 5.66 0.39 -6.66
CA VAL A 344 5.04 0.48 -8.00
C VAL A 344 4.60 1.92 -8.30
N LEU A 345 3.93 2.60 -7.36
CA LEU A 345 3.58 4.02 -7.50
C LEU A 345 4.84 4.88 -7.70
N THR A 346 5.91 4.59 -6.96
CA THR A 346 7.21 5.27 -7.10
C THR A 346 7.86 4.98 -8.45
N ALA A 347 7.80 3.75 -8.94
CA ALA A 347 8.38 3.33 -10.21
C ALA A 347 7.65 3.96 -11.40
N PHE A 348 6.33 4.03 -11.37
CA PHE A 348 5.57 4.82 -12.36
C PHE A 348 5.95 6.30 -12.35
N GLY A 349 6.29 6.84 -11.19
CA GLY A 349 6.66 8.26 -11.04
C GLY A 349 5.52 9.15 -10.54
N PHE A 350 4.69 8.66 -9.62
CA PHE A 350 3.67 9.48 -8.95
C PHE A 350 4.31 10.47 -7.97
N THR A 351 5.02 11.47 -8.52
CA THR A 351 5.83 12.44 -7.79
C THR A 351 5.05 13.36 -6.86
N GLN A 352 3.72 13.38 -6.96
CA GLN A 352 2.88 14.06 -5.97
C GLN A 352 3.10 13.54 -4.53
N PHE A 353 3.68 12.35 -4.38
CA PHE A 353 4.01 11.72 -3.10
C PHE A 353 5.50 11.79 -2.76
N ALA A 354 6.28 12.62 -3.46
CA ALA A 354 7.75 12.68 -3.32
C ALA A 354 8.24 13.66 -2.27
N ASP A 355 7.35 14.45 -1.66
CA ASP A 355 7.73 15.46 -0.67
C ASP A 355 8.55 14.86 0.47
N LEU A 356 9.64 15.54 0.84
CA LEU A 356 10.45 15.15 1.98
C LEU A 356 9.67 15.36 3.28
N LEU A 357 9.51 14.29 4.03
CA LEU A 357 8.90 14.31 5.36
C LEU A 357 9.98 14.55 6.41
N PRO A 358 9.95 15.64 7.21
CA PRO A 358 10.93 15.88 8.29
C PRO A 358 10.89 14.79 9.38
N ALA A 359 12.05 14.28 9.81
CA ALA A 359 12.13 13.25 10.85
C ALA A 359 12.11 13.82 12.28
N ASP A 360 12.28 15.13 12.45
CA ASP A 360 12.37 15.83 13.74
C ASP A 360 11.12 16.61 14.13
N HIS A 361 10.17 16.76 13.22
CA HIS A 361 8.87 17.38 13.49
C HIS A 361 7.84 16.98 12.44
N MET A 362 6.58 16.93 12.83
CA MET A 362 5.47 16.80 11.89
C MET A 362 5.07 18.19 11.37
N PRO A 363 4.98 18.43 10.06
CA PRO A 363 4.53 19.72 9.53
C PRO A 363 3.12 20.06 10.03
N ALA A 364 2.92 21.34 10.44
CA ALA A 364 1.65 21.82 10.98
C ALA A 364 0.47 21.68 10.00
N SER A 365 0.75 21.69 8.69
CA SER A 365 -0.23 21.37 7.67
C SER A 365 0.42 20.48 6.61
N ARG A 366 -0.17 19.31 6.37
CA ARG A 366 0.19 18.43 5.24
C ARG A 366 -0.91 18.55 4.19
N ASN A 367 -0.52 18.71 2.93
CA ASN A 367 -1.51 18.69 1.86
C ASN A 367 -2.20 17.31 1.86
N LYS A 368 -3.52 17.29 2.01
CA LYS A 368 -4.28 16.05 2.17
C LYS A 368 -4.32 15.22 0.88
N THR A 369 -4.19 15.85 -0.28
CA THR A 369 -4.33 15.21 -1.60
C THR A 369 -2.99 14.85 -2.26
N THR A 370 -1.89 15.51 -1.87
CA THR A 370 -0.58 15.32 -2.51
C THR A 370 0.53 14.84 -1.57
N SER A 371 0.31 14.78 -0.25
CA SER A 371 1.31 14.23 0.67
C SER A 371 1.22 12.71 0.75
N LEU A 372 2.37 12.06 0.87
CA LEU A 372 2.44 10.64 1.15
C LEU A 372 1.78 10.34 2.51
N ARG A 373 0.67 9.63 2.50
CA ARG A 373 -0.03 9.09 3.68
C ARG A 373 -0.29 7.61 3.46
N VAL A 374 0.42 6.78 4.18
CA VAL A 374 0.36 5.32 4.00
C VAL A 374 -1.04 4.77 4.22
N SER A 375 -1.78 5.33 5.19
CA SER A 375 -3.18 4.98 5.46
C SER A 375 -4.12 5.21 4.27
N HIS A 376 -3.86 6.21 3.44
CA HIS A 376 -4.63 6.52 2.24
C HIS A 376 -4.16 5.73 1.00
N LEU A 377 -2.86 5.38 0.95
CA LEU A 377 -2.26 4.73 -0.21
C LEU A 377 -2.31 3.21 -0.14
N THR A 378 -1.92 2.67 1.02
CA THR A 378 -1.76 1.21 1.18
C THR A 378 -2.36 0.68 2.49
N PRO A 379 -3.62 1.04 2.89
CA PRO A 379 -4.30 0.35 3.99
C PRO A 379 -4.46 -1.14 3.67
N PHE A 380 -4.94 -1.96 4.59
CA PHE A 380 -5.33 -3.34 4.27
C PHE A 380 -6.31 -3.36 3.08
N ALA A 381 -6.21 -4.37 2.22
CA ALA A 381 -7.02 -4.54 1.01
C ALA A 381 -6.97 -3.34 0.04
N ALA A 382 -5.94 -2.49 0.13
CA ALA A 382 -5.71 -1.43 -0.85
C ALA A 382 -5.60 -2.00 -2.26
N ARG A 383 -6.07 -1.24 -3.24
CA ARG A 383 -6.07 -1.64 -4.64
C ARG A 383 -5.78 -0.47 -5.57
N LEU A 384 -4.93 -0.73 -6.53
CA LEU A 384 -4.61 0.16 -7.63
C LEU A 384 -5.22 -0.43 -8.89
N ASP A 385 -6.25 0.22 -9.41
CA ASP A 385 -6.94 -0.15 -10.63
C ASP A 385 -6.43 0.73 -11.77
N MET A 386 -5.99 0.11 -12.86
CA MET A 386 -5.53 0.79 -14.07
C MET A 386 -6.50 0.42 -15.19
N GLU A 387 -7.40 1.34 -15.48
CA GLU A 387 -8.48 1.20 -16.48
C GLU A 387 -8.02 1.70 -17.84
N ILE A 388 -8.31 0.95 -18.88
CA ILE A 388 -8.20 1.45 -20.26
C ILE A 388 -9.60 1.80 -20.74
N ILE A 389 -9.80 3.08 -21.02
CA ILE A 389 -11.07 3.65 -21.43
C ILE A 389 -11.00 3.97 -22.92
N LYS A 390 -12.00 3.49 -23.66
CA LYS A 390 -12.18 3.77 -25.08
C LYS A 390 -13.28 4.79 -25.27
N THR A 391 -13.03 5.78 -26.11
CA THR A 391 -13.98 6.83 -26.49
C THR A 391 -14.14 6.89 -28.02
N PRO A 392 -15.29 7.33 -28.54
CA PRO A 392 -15.52 7.36 -30.00
C PRO A 392 -14.62 8.36 -30.74
N SER A 393 -14.11 9.37 -30.02
CA SER A 393 -13.16 10.39 -30.53
C SER A 393 -12.51 11.08 -29.33
N PRO A 394 -11.51 11.97 -29.54
CA PRO A 394 -10.81 12.60 -28.42
C PRO A 394 -11.77 13.38 -27.51
N LEU A 395 -11.64 13.13 -26.19
CA LEU A 395 -12.44 13.76 -25.15
C LEU A 395 -11.71 14.98 -24.56
N SER A 396 -12.43 16.11 -24.42
CA SER A 396 -11.89 17.29 -23.73
C SER A 396 -11.46 16.95 -22.30
N GLY A 397 -10.33 17.51 -21.85
CA GLY A 397 -9.89 17.46 -20.47
C GLY A 397 -10.68 18.36 -19.54
N ASP A 398 -11.26 19.43 -20.05
CA ASP A 398 -12.19 20.31 -19.31
C ASP A 398 -13.57 19.63 -19.25
N ARG A 399 -14.01 19.31 -18.04
CA ARG A 399 -15.28 18.64 -17.75
C ARG A 399 -16.34 19.59 -17.17
N SER A 400 -16.05 20.88 -17.09
CA SER A 400 -16.95 21.89 -16.53
C SER A 400 -18.32 21.98 -17.23
N GLN A 401 -18.36 21.63 -18.53
CA GLN A 401 -19.57 21.55 -19.35
C GLN A 401 -20.03 20.11 -19.63
N GLY A 402 -19.53 19.14 -18.83
CA GLY A 402 -19.75 17.72 -19.07
C GLY A 402 -18.75 17.12 -20.07
N ALA A 403 -19.11 15.99 -20.68
CA ALA A 403 -18.26 15.32 -21.66
C ALA A 403 -18.40 15.97 -23.05
N VAL A 404 -17.32 16.56 -23.54
CA VAL A 404 -17.27 17.19 -24.88
C VAL A 404 -16.26 16.46 -25.74
N TYR A 405 -16.73 15.87 -26.84
CA TYR A 405 -15.90 15.20 -27.82
C TYR A 405 -15.49 16.15 -28.95
N SER A 406 -14.23 16.08 -29.35
CA SER A 406 -13.73 16.79 -30.54
C SER A 406 -13.74 15.87 -31.75
N ALA A 407 -13.57 16.46 -32.96
CA ALA A 407 -13.42 15.66 -34.19
C ALA A 407 -12.11 14.85 -34.15
N GLY A 408 -12.19 13.59 -34.55
CA GLY A 408 -11.04 12.67 -34.58
C GLY A 408 -11.50 11.23 -34.59
N ASP A 409 -10.52 10.32 -34.51
CA ASP A 409 -10.73 8.88 -34.47
C ASP A 409 -10.97 8.38 -33.04
N GLU A 410 -11.36 7.12 -32.91
CA GLU A 410 -11.46 6.40 -31.65
C GLU A 410 -10.16 6.58 -30.85
N THR A 411 -10.30 6.97 -29.59
CA THR A 411 -9.17 7.29 -28.71
C THR A 411 -9.21 6.42 -27.46
N LYS A 412 -8.05 6.01 -26.97
CA LYS A 412 -7.91 5.29 -25.71
C LYS A 412 -7.23 6.16 -24.68
N TYR A 413 -7.74 6.10 -23.47
CA TYR A 413 -7.17 6.74 -22.29
C TYR A 413 -6.81 5.70 -21.25
N ILE A 414 -5.80 5.99 -20.43
CA ILE A 414 -5.53 5.27 -19.21
C ILE A 414 -5.97 6.10 -18.01
N HIS A 415 -6.58 5.43 -17.04
CA HIS A 415 -7.08 6.02 -15.81
C HIS A 415 -6.59 5.19 -14.63
N PHE A 416 -5.99 5.84 -13.65
CA PHE A 416 -5.53 5.20 -12.42
C PHE A 416 -6.48 5.52 -11.27
N VAL A 417 -6.97 4.48 -10.61
CA VAL A 417 -7.85 4.57 -9.45
C VAL A 417 -7.21 3.87 -8.26
N LEU A 418 -6.85 4.63 -7.24
CA LEU A 418 -6.28 4.09 -6.00
C LEU A 418 -7.32 4.17 -4.89
N ASN A 419 -7.69 3.02 -4.32
CA ASN A 419 -8.69 2.96 -3.25
C ASN A 419 -9.97 3.73 -3.59
N GLN A 420 -10.51 3.52 -4.81
CA GLN A 420 -11.73 4.15 -5.34
C GLN A 420 -11.61 5.66 -5.56
N ARG A 421 -10.39 6.19 -5.71
CA ARG A 421 -10.13 7.60 -5.99
C ARG A 421 -9.16 7.75 -7.15
N THR A 422 -9.49 8.67 -8.04
CA THR A 422 -8.68 8.98 -9.22
C THR A 422 -7.32 9.55 -8.84
N LEU A 423 -6.24 8.95 -9.38
CA LEU A 423 -4.90 9.53 -9.35
C LEU A 423 -4.70 10.41 -10.59
N PRO A 424 -4.49 11.73 -10.43
CA PRO A 424 -4.38 12.66 -11.56
C PRO A 424 -3.06 12.48 -12.31
N LEU A 425 -3.12 11.90 -13.51
CA LEU A 425 -1.91 11.62 -14.31
C LEU A 425 -1.21 12.90 -14.76
N GLY A 426 -1.96 13.95 -15.11
CA GLY A 426 -1.39 15.24 -15.53
C GLY A 426 -0.64 16.00 -14.43
N LEU A 427 -0.91 15.71 -13.15
CA LEU A 427 -0.15 16.27 -12.04
C LEU A 427 1.26 15.63 -11.94
N ASN A 428 1.38 14.37 -12.31
CA ASN A 428 2.60 13.58 -12.20
C ASN A 428 3.39 13.51 -13.51
N PHE A 429 2.69 13.58 -14.64
CA PHE A 429 3.22 13.46 -15.99
C PHE A 429 2.72 14.66 -16.82
N PRO A 430 3.51 15.75 -16.93
CA PRO A 430 3.09 16.97 -17.63
C PRO A 430 2.65 16.75 -19.08
N GLU A 431 3.19 15.71 -19.73
CA GLU A 431 2.85 15.32 -21.10
C GLU A 431 1.37 14.89 -21.24
N CYS A 432 0.76 14.38 -20.17
CA CYS A 432 -0.66 14.01 -20.13
C CYS A 432 -1.59 15.23 -20.14
N GLY A 433 -1.05 16.42 -19.85
CA GLY A 433 -1.81 17.66 -19.73
C GLY A 433 -2.68 17.71 -18.47
N GLN A 434 -3.12 18.90 -18.13
CA GLN A 434 -4.06 19.12 -17.04
C GLN A 434 -5.46 18.70 -17.50
N ARG A 435 -6.06 17.74 -16.80
CA ARG A 435 -7.41 17.22 -17.09
C ARG A 435 -8.19 17.11 -15.79
N ASP A 436 -9.44 17.55 -15.81
CA ASP A 436 -10.33 17.47 -14.64
C ASP A 436 -10.63 16.04 -14.24
N ASP A 437 -10.71 15.11 -15.22
CA ASP A 437 -10.96 13.67 -15.01
C ASP A 437 -9.70 12.87 -14.64
N GLY A 438 -8.53 13.51 -14.61
CA GLY A 438 -7.26 12.89 -14.22
C GLY A 438 -6.68 11.86 -15.20
N TRP A 439 -7.31 11.65 -16.36
CA TRP A 439 -6.90 10.65 -17.35
C TRP A 439 -5.66 11.10 -18.16
N CYS A 440 -5.09 10.16 -18.90
CA CYS A 440 -4.04 10.42 -19.88
C CYS A 440 -4.35 9.67 -21.18
N ASP A 441 -4.04 10.30 -22.31
CA ASP A 441 -4.01 9.56 -23.58
C ASP A 441 -3.05 8.37 -23.47
N LEU A 442 -3.47 7.18 -23.93
CA LEU A 442 -2.73 5.95 -23.69
C LEU A 442 -1.37 5.95 -24.39
N GLU A 443 -1.26 6.45 -25.60
CA GLU A 443 0.01 6.49 -26.34
C GLU A 443 0.98 7.49 -25.68
N THR A 444 0.46 8.62 -25.22
CA THR A 444 1.23 9.60 -24.44
C THR A 444 1.77 8.97 -23.14
N PHE A 445 0.92 8.26 -22.40
CA PHE A 445 1.35 7.57 -21.18
C PHE A 445 2.43 6.53 -21.44
N LEU A 446 2.26 5.68 -22.47
CA LEU A 446 3.24 4.66 -22.83
C LEU A 446 4.61 5.30 -23.14
N LYS A 447 4.61 6.40 -23.90
CA LYS A 447 5.83 7.14 -24.23
C LYS A 447 6.52 7.74 -23.00
N VAL A 448 5.75 8.27 -22.05
CA VAL A 448 6.29 8.80 -20.78
C VAL A 448 6.98 7.69 -19.99
N GLN A 449 6.37 6.51 -19.96
CA GLN A 449 6.87 5.38 -19.17
C GLN A 449 8.14 4.73 -19.74
N GLU A 450 8.51 4.99 -21.01
CA GLU A 450 9.81 4.53 -21.57
C GLU A 450 11.00 5.03 -20.74
N GLY A 451 10.88 6.21 -20.10
CA GLY A 451 11.92 6.77 -19.24
C GLY A 451 12.02 6.16 -17.83
N SER A 452 11.02 5.42 -17.39
CA SER A 452 10.94 4.91 -16.01
C SER A 452 12.01 3.83 -15.71
N PHE A 453 12.38 3.04 -16.69
CA PHE A 453 13.42 2.01 -16.57
C PHE A 453 14.80 2.59 -16.29
N ALA A 454 15.18 3.64 -17.03
CA ALA A 454 16.46 4.34 -16.82
C ALA A 454 16.51 5.01 -15.45
N LYS A 455 15.38 5.59 -15.00
CA LYS A 455 15.28 6.22 -13.66
C LYS A 455 15.35 5.21 -12.52
N ALA A 456 14.84 3.99 -12.73
CA ALA A 456 14.86 2.94 -11.71
C ALA A 456 16.26 2.36 -11.51
N ASP A 457 17.09 2.34 -12.56
CA ASP A 457 18.46 1.79 -12.58
C ASP A 457 18.59 0.48 -11.79
N TYR A 458 17.73 -0.49 -12.16
CA TYR A 458 17.46 -1.70 -11.37
C TYR A 458 18.72 -2.43 -10.92
N GLU A 459 19.67 -2.65 -11.84
CA GLU A 459 20.88 -3.40 -11.54
C GLU A 459 21.75 -2.66 -10.50
N TYR A 460 21.95 -1.35 -10.66
CA TYR A 460 22.73 -0.58 -9.72
C TYR A 460 21.99 -0.38 -8.40
N ALA A 461 20.70 -0.06 -8.44
CA ALA A 461 19.91 0.14 -7.23
C ALA A 461 19.83 -1.13 -6.37
N CYS A 462 19.62 -2.30 -6.97
CA CYS A 462 19.40 -3.55 -6.23
C CYS A 462 20.71 -4.28 -5.88
N PHE A 463 21.76 -4.20 -6.71
CA PHE A 463 22.99 -5.00 -6.59
C PHE A 463 24.27 -4.16 -6.54
N GLY A 464 24.18 -2.85 -6.82
CA GLY A 464 25.31 -1.96 -6.81
C GLY A 464 25.95 -1.79 -5.42
N ASP A 465 27.22 -1.48 -5.41
CA ASP A 465 27.96 -1.12 -4.20
C ASP A 465 28.01 0.41 -4.08
N TYR A 466 27.09 0.97 -3.29
CA TYR A 466 27.02 2.40 -2.98
C TYR A 466 26.84 2.61 -1.48
N GLU A 467 27.32 3.75 -0.99
CA GLU A 467 27.21 4.11 0.41
C GLU A 467 25.76 4.39 0.82
N ALA A 468 25.41 4.04 2.06
CA ALA A 468 24.13 4.45 2.63
C ALA A 468 24.06 5.97 2.78
N VAL A 469 22.99 6.55 2.26
CA VAL A 469 22.77 7.99 2.34
C VAL A 469 21.85 8.28 3.54
N PRO A 470 22.13 9.33 4.35
CA PRO A 470 21.22 9.76 5.40
C PRO A 470 19.80 10.01 4.86
N TYR A 471 18.79 9.79 5.69
CA TYR A 471 17.41 10.09 5.35
C TYR A 471 17.27 11.52 4.81
N GLY A 472 16.54 11.66 3.71
CA GLY A 472 16.40 12.93 2.98
C GLY A 472 17.48 13.20 1.93
N GLY A 473 18.54 12.38 1.87
CA GLY A 473 19.56 12.50 0.82
C GLY A 473 19.17 11.84 -0.51
N ILE A 474 18.19 10.94 -0.49
CA ILE A 474 17.53 10.37 -1.69
C ILE A 474 16.19 11.09 -1.88
N THR A 475 15.87 11.48 -3.11
CA THR A 475 14.66 12.25 -3.42
C THR A 475 13.87 11.76 -4.63
N ASP A 476 14.43 10.83 -5.42
CA ASP A 476 13.79 10.32 -6.65
C ASP A 476 13.62 8.79 -6.66
N GLY A 477 13.71 8.14 -5.52
CA GLY A 477 13.51 6.69 -5.42
C GLY A 477 14.61 5.83 -6.05
N ALA A 478 15.79 6.42 -6.32
CA ALA A 478 16.94 5.76 -6.92
C ALA A 478 18.23 6.17 -6.19
N PRO A 479 19.32 5.38 -6.27
CA PRO A 479 20.61 5.73 -5.71
C PRO A 479 21.15 7.03 -6.35
N LEU A 480 21.97 7.77 -5.62
CA LEU A 480 22.71 8.87 -6.20
C LEU A 480 23.61 8.33 -7.33
N ALA A 481 23.58 8.99 -8.49
CA ALA A 481 24.46 8.62 -9.61
C ALA A 481 25.91 8.55 -9.13
N MET A 482 26.66 7.53 -9.59
CA MET A 482 28.09 7.51 -9.38
C MET A 482 28.69 8.79 -9.98
N THR A 483 29.21 9.66 -9.12
CA THR A 483 30.15 10.69 -9.60
C THR A 483 31.36 9.91 -10.08
N LEU A 484 31.49 9.74 -11.39
CA LEU A 484 32.76 9.33 -12.00
C LEU A 484 33.73 10.46 -11.65
N GLU A 485 34.48 10.29 -10.55
CA GLU A 485 35.70 11.09 -10.34
C GLU A 485 36.61 10.76 -11.49
N GLY A 486 36.76 11.73 -12.41
CA GLY A 486 37.66 11.68 -13.56
C GLY A 486 39.15 11.81 -13.20
#